data_758847d7bab3bdc290a210343d950d5d
#
_entry.id   758847d7bab3bdc290a210343d950d5d
#
_cell.length_a   1.000
_cell.length_b   1.000
_cell.length_c   1.000
_cell.angle_alpha   90.00
_cell.angle_beta   90.00
_cell.angle_gamma   90.00
#
_symmetry.space_group_name_H-M   'P 1'
#
loop_
_entity.id
_entity.type
_entity.pdbx_description
1 polymer ?
#
loop_
_entity_poly.entity_id
_entity_poly.type
_entity_poly.pdbx_seq_one_letter_code
_entity_poly.pdbx_strand_id
1 'polypeptide(L)'
;MKILLILLAFTAVAQDAPPTGEKLAPYYPTPETIVDRMLEAGQLKAGEKMYDLGSGDGRIVIMAAQKYHADATGIELDNDLFISSEAKIHKLGLQKTARIVHADILRQNYSSANLITVYLLPDSNIKLQPILEAQLKPGTRVVAHDFGIGTWTPLKTITIPDDGEGRSHTLFLYIR
;
A
#
# COMPACT_ATOMS: atom_id res chain seq x y z
N MET A 1 11.76 60.41 17.74
CA MET A 1 10.66 59.47 17.48
C MET A 1 11.19 58.41 16.50
N LYS A 2 11.62 57.22 17.02
CA LYS A 2 12.22 56.16 16.17
C LYS A 2 11.09 55.22 15.77
N ILE A 3 10.80 55.13 14.48
CA ILE A 3 9.81 54.21 13.92
C ILE A 3 10.50 52.84 13.76
N LEU A 4 10.05 51.84 14.51
CA LEU A 4 10.50 50.46 14.41
C LEU A 4 9.67 49.76 13.30
N LEU A 5 10.32 49.50 12.16
CA LEU A 5 9.74 48.72 11.09
C LEU A 5 9.86 47.23 11.47
N ILE A 6 8.73 46.61 11.78
CA ILE A 6 8.67 45.13 11.97
C ILE A 6 8.46 44.49 10.58
N LEU A 7 9.52 43.86 10.07
CA LEU A 7 9.40 42.99 8.88
C LEU A 7 8.76 41.66 9.29
N LEU A 8 7.51 41.47 8.92
CA LEU A 8 6.87 40.15 8.95
C LEU A 8 7.42 39.31 7.78
N ALA A 9 8.28 38.36 8.10
CA ALA A 9 8.67 37.32 7.14
C ALA A 9 7.53 36.32 6.97
N PHE A 10 6.85 36.38 5.83
CA PHE A 10 5.93 35.33 5.39
C PHE A 10 6.78 34.12 4.95
N THR A 11 6.85 33.10 5.77
CA THR A 11 7.34 31.77 5.32
C THR A 11 6.24 31.16 4.45
N ALA A 12 6.43 31.21 3.13
CA ALA A 12 5.63 30.40 2.21
C ALA A 12 5.89 28.92 2.52
N VAL A 13 4.91 28.23 3.05
CA VAL A 13 4.91 26.77 3.09
C VAL A 13 4.80 26.34 1.63
N ALA A 14 5.87 25.78 1.09
CA ALA A 14 5.81 25.14 -0.22
C ALA A 14 4.79 24.00 -0.11
N GLN A 15 3.66 24.16 -0.77
CA GLN A 15 2.76 23.02 -1.00
C GLN A 15 3.50 22.13 -2.00
N ASP A 16 3.85 20.93 -1.56
CA ASP A 16 4.40 19.91 -2.46
C ASP A 16 3.43 19.71 -3.62
N ALA A 17 3.95 19.79 -4.84
CA ALA A 17 3.14 19.54 -6.03
C ALA A 17 2.55 18.11 -5.95
N PRO A 18 1.31 17.91 -6.41
CA PRO A 18 0.71 16.59 -6.40
C PRO A 18 1.61 15.59 -7.14
N PRO A 19 1.69 14.34 -6.67
CA PRO A 19 2.54 13.34 -7.30
C PRO A 19 2.11 13.15 -8.77
N THR A 20 3.10 13.14 -9.66
CA THR A 20 2.88 12.82 -11.07
C THR A 20 3.23 11.36 -11.29
N GLY A 21 2.32 10.60 -11.88
CA GLY A 21 2.51 9.17 -12.16
C GLY A 21 1.46 8.65 -13.13
N GLU A 22 1.68 7.44 -13.62
CA GLU A 22 0.71 6.71 -14.43
C GLU A 22 -0.27 5.97 -13.52
N LYS A 23 -1.58 6.07 -13.77
CA LYS A 23 -2.58 5.24 -13.10
C LYS A 23 -2.45 3.80 -13.59
N LEU A 24 -1.91 2.92 -12.76
CA LEU A 24 -1.53 1.56 -13.11
C LEU A 24 -2.68 0.54 -13.08
N ALA A 25 -3.78 0.88 -12.41
CA ALA A 25 -4.99 0.06 -12.37
C ALA A 25 -6.23 0.93 -12.10
N PRO A 26 -7.42 0.54 -12.57
CA PRO A 26 -8.66 1.11 -12.07
C PRO A 26 -8.84 0.75 -10.60
N TYR A 27 -9.52 1.61 -9.84
CA TYR A 27 -9.89 1.26 -8.47
C TYR A 27 -10.91 0.13 -8.48
N TYR A 28 -10.53 -0.99 -7.88
CA TYR A 28 -11.39 -2.15 -7.64
C TYR A 28 -11.10 -2.71 -6.24
N PRO A 29 -12.01 -2.55 -5.28
CA PRO A 29 -11.74 -2.89 -3.89
C PRO A 29 -11.66 -4.40 -3.67
N THR A 30 -10.60 -4.88 -3.02
CA THR A 30 -10.46 -6.26 -2.56
C THR A 30 -11.52 -6.56 -1.49
N PRO A 31 -12.33 -7.63 -1.59
CA PRO A 31 -13.25 -8.01 -0.53
C PRO A 31 -12.54 -8.18 0.83
N GLU A 32 -13.18 -7.80 1.94
CA GLU A 32 -12.54 -7.84 3.26
C GLU A 32 -12.12 -9.27 3.67
N THR A 33 -12.88 -10.28 3.27
CA THR A 33 -12.52 -11.69 3.47
C THR A 33 -11.22 -12.05 2.77
N ILE A 34 -10.99 -11.51 1.56
CA ILE A 34 -9.77 -11.71 0.79
C ILE A 34 -8.62 -10.91 1.38
N VAL A 35 -8.86 -9.67 1.85
CA VAL A 35 -7.85 -8.88 2.59
C VAL A 35 -7.28 -9.68 3.75
N ASP A 36 -8.15 -10.25 4.57
CA ASP A 36 -7.75 -11.07 5.70
C ASP A 36 -6.88 -12.27 5.27
N ARG A 37 -7.32 -12.98 4.22
CA ARG A 37 -6.57 -14.11 3.65
C ARG A 37 -5.21 -13.70 3.07
N MET A 38 -5.09 -12.49 2.50
CA MET A 38 -3.81 -11.96 2.01
C MET A 38 -2.84 -11.74 3.18
N LEU A 39 -3.30 -11.12 4.26
CA LEU A 39 -2.47 -10.84 5.46
C LEU A 39 -2.09 -12.13 6.20
N GLU A 40 -2.99 -13.10 6.29
CA GLU A 40 -2.70 -14.46 6.79
C GLU A 40 -1.67 -15.18 5.92
N ALA A 41 -1.85 -15.20 4.60
CA ALA A 41 -0.92 -15.82 3.65
C ALA A 41 0.48 -15.20 3.74
N GLY A 42 0.54 -13.88 3.90
CA GLY A 42 1.76 -13.13 4.17
C GLY A 42 2.33 -13.35 5.57
N GLN A 43 1.63 -14.07 6.47
CA GLN A 43 2.05 -14.29 7.87
C GLN A 43 2.44 -12.98 8.57
N LEU A 44 1.62 -11.93 8.38
CA LEU A 44 1.89 -10.61 8.95
C LEU A 44 1.90 -10.67 10.49
N LYS A 45 2.93 -10.09 11.09
CA LYS A 45 3.13 -10.06 12.54
C LYS A 45 3.05 -8.65 13.10
N ALA A 46 2.72 -8.54 14.38
CA ALA A 46 2.70 -7.28 15.10
C ALA A 46 4.07 -6.57 15.01
N GLY A 47 4.03 -5.26 14.73
CA GLY A 47 5.20 -4.41 14.59
C GLY A 47 5.97 -4.55 13.27
N GLU A 48 5.60 -5.48 12.38
CA GLU A 48 6.21 -5.58 11.05
C GLU A 48 5.79 -4.41 10.17
N LYS A 49 6.70 -3.97 9.30
CA LYS A 49 6.43 -2.96 8.28
C LYS A 49 5.79 -3.59 7.05
N MET A 50 4.58 -3.18 6.77
CA MET A 50 3.82 -3.64 5.62
C MET A 50 3.54 -2.47 4.67
N TYR A 51 3.67 -2.72 3.36
CA TYR A 51 3.29 -1.77 2.32
C TYR A 51 2.20 -2.36 1.43
N ASP A 52 1.17 -1.55 1.16
CA ASP A 52 0.10 -1.87 0.21
C ASP A 52 0.22 -0.98 -1.03
N LEU A 53 0.45 -1.59 -2.20
CA LEU A 53 0.80 -0.89 -3.42
C LEU A 53 -0.44 -0.65 -4.30
N GLY A 54 -0.87 0.62 -4.38
CA GLY A 54 -2.17 1.01 -4.92
C GLY A 54 -3.26 0.77 -3.89
N SER A 55 -3.13 1.44 -2.73
CA SER A 55 -3.90 1.08 -1.53
C SER A 55 -5.39 1.45 -1.59
N GLY A 56 -5.81 2.18 -2.62
CA GLY A 56 -7.21 2.54 -2.82
C GLY A 56 -7.83 3.21 -1.61
N ASP A 57 -8.91 2.64 -1.09
CA ASP A 57 -9.63 3.17 0.07
C ASP A 57 -8.98 2.84 1.43
N GLY A 58 -7.79 2.25 1.42
CA GLY A 58 -6.98 1.96 2.60
C GLY A 58 -7.40 0.72 3.40
N ARG A 59 -8.34 -0.11 2.91
CA ARG A 59 -8.89 -1.25 3.68
C ARG A 59 -7.85 -2.27 4.11
N ILE A 60 -6.85 -2.57 3.26
CA ILE A 60 -5.76 -3.50 3.59
C ILE A 60 -4.87 -2.92 4.68
N VAL A 61 -4.50 -1.64 4.55
CA VAL A 61 -3.70 -0.89 5.54
C VAL A 61 -4.42 -0.83 6.89
N ILE A 62 -5.71 -0.50 6.88
CA ILE A 62 -6.54 -0.41 8.09
C ILE A 62 -6.62 -1.78 8.78
N MET A 63 -6.93 -2.85 8.04
CA MET A 63 -6.99 -4.20 8.62
C MET A 63 -5.64 -4.65 9.17
N ALA A 64 -4.54 -4.39 8.46
CA ALA A 64 -3.18 -4.71 8.92
C ALA A 64 -2.86 -4.03 10.26
N ALA A 65 -3.23 -2.75 10.41
CA ALA A 65 -3.02 -2.02 11.66
C ALA A 65 -3.95 -2.47 12.79
N GLN A 66 -5.24 -2.66 12.51
CA GLN A 66 -6.24 -3.00 13.53
C GLN A 66 -6.13 -4.44 14.03
N LYS A 67 -6.10 -5.39 13.10
CA LYS A 67 -6.17 -6.82 13.43
C LYS A 67 -4.79 -7.42 13.69
N TYR A 68 -3.78 -7.01 12.91
CA TYR A 68 -2.45 -7.58 12.97
C TYR A 68 -1.44 -6.72 13.73
N HIS A 69 -1.82 -5.50 14.13
CA HIS A 69 -0.95 -4.57 14.85
C HIS A 69 0.36 -4.24 14.12
N ALA A 70 0.32 -4.23 12.79
CA ALA A 70 1.46 -3.92 11.93
C ALA A 70 1.66 -2.40 11.80
N ASP A 71 2.87 -1.98 11.41
CA ASP A 71 3.16 -0.62 10.92
C ASP A 71 2.87 -0.59 9.41
N ALA A 72 1.63 -0.23 9.05
CA ALA A 72 1.10 -0.36 7.71
C ALA A 72 1.12 0.97 6.95
N THR A 73 1.65 0.94 5.72
CA THR A 73 1.71 2.09 4.82
C THR A 73 1.08 1.73 3.49
N GLY A 74 0.06 2.47 3.08
CA GLY A 74 -0.49 2.42 1.73
C GLY A 74 0.18 3.47 0.84
N ILE A 75 0.37 3.15 -0.44
CA ILE A 75 0.80 4.10 -1.45
C ILE A 75 -0.34 4.26 -2.44
N GLU A 76 -0.85 5.49 -2.60
CA GLU A 76 -1.99 5.78 -3.47
C GLU A 76 -1.71 7.03 -4.31
N LEU A 77 -1.99 6.93 -5.60
CA LEU A 77 -1.78 8.03 -6.55
C LEU A 77 -3.03 8.89 -6.73
N ASP A 78 -4.22 8.29 -6.60
CA ASP A 78 -5.48 9.00 -6.76
C ASP A 78 -5.74 9.89 -5.53
N ASN A 79 -5.88 11.19 -5.76
CA ASN A 79 -6.02 12.18 -4.69
C ASN A 79 -7.27 11.97 -3.84
N ASP A 80 -8.39 11.59 -4.43
CA ASP A 80 -9.65 11.45 -3.71
C ASP A 80 -9.64 10.19 -2.83
N LEU A 81 -9.04 9.11 -3.34
CA LEU A 81 -8.80 7.88 -2.57
C LEU A 81 -7.81 8.14 -1.43
N PHE A 82 -6.71 8.86 -1.68
CA PHE A 82 -5.77 9.27 -0.64
C PHE A 82 -6.47 10.05 0.48
N ILE A 83 -7.19 11.13 0.15
CA ILE A 83 -7.87 11.97 1.15
C ILE A 83 -8.89 11.16 1.95
N SER A 84 -9.70 10.34 1.27
CA SER A 84 -10.76 9.57 1.93
C SER A 84 -10.21 8.45 2.81
N SER A 85 -9.13 7.80 2.41
CA SER A 85 -8.48 6.74 3.21
C SER A 85 -7.76 7.30 4.44
N GLU A 86 -7.05 8.44 4.32
CA GLU A 86 -6.47 9.13 5.47
C GLU A 86 -7.54 9.58 6.47
N ALA A 87 -8.67 10.12 5.98
CA ALA A 87 -9.79 10.48 6.85
C ALA A 87 -10.37 9.29 7.61
N LYS A 88 -10.44 8.09 6.98
CA LYS A 88 -10.85 6.85 7.65
C LYS A 88 -9.86 6.44 8.75
N ILE A 89 -8.55 6.48 8.45
CA ILE A 89 -7.48 6.17 9.41
C ILE A 89 -7.58 7.10 10.63
N HIS A 90 -7.77 8.40 10.40
CA HIS A 90 -7.98 9.39 11.47
C HIS A 90 -9.22 9.09 12.31
N LYS A 91 -10.34 8.82 11.67
CA LYS A 91 -11.61 8.49 12.36
C LYS A 91 -11.49 7.25 13.25
N LEU A 92 -10.65 6.29 12.85
CA LEU A 92 -10.39 5.05 13.58
C LEU A 92 -9.29 5.18 14.65
N GLY A 93 -8.59 6.32 14.74
CA GLY A 93 -7.52 6.55 15.70
C GLY A 93 -6.24 5.75 15.42
N LEU A 94 -5.98 5.39 14.16
CA LEU A 94 -4.90 4.48 13.76
C LEU A 94 -3.61 5.19 13.30
N GLN A 95 -3.52 6.52 13.37
CA GLN A 95 -2.41 7.32 12.79
C GLN A 95 -1.02 6.94 13.29
N LYS A 96 -0.92 6.20 14.39
CA LYS A 96 0.36 5.71 14.92
C LYS A 96 0.88 4.48 14.18
N THR A 97 0.00 3.71 13.56
CA THR A 97 0.30 2.41 12.96
C THR A 97 -0.18 2.27 11.51
N ALA A 98 -0.97 3.21 11.02
CA ALA A 98 -1.49 3.24 9.66
C ALA A 98 -1.33 4.63 9.05
N ARG A 99 -0.97 4.69 7.76
CA ARG A 99 -0.89 5.93 6.96
C ARG A 99 -1.01 5.62 5.49
N ILE A 100 -1.46 6.59 4.72
CA ILE A 100 -1.40 6.56 3.26
C ILE A 100 -0.43 7.63 2.79
N VAL A 101 0.41 7.30 1.83
CA VAL A 101 1.32 8.24 1.17
C VAL A 101 0.77 8.54 -0.21
N HIS A 102 0.51 9.81 -0.49
CA HIS A 102 0.07 10.27 -1.81
C HIS A 102 1.26 10.26 -2.76
N ALA A 103 1.46 9.17 -3.49
CA ALA A 103 2.67 8.97 -4.29
C ALA A 103 2.51 7.93 -5.41
N ASP A 104 3.44 7.96 -6.35
CA ASP A 104 3.62 6.94 -7.38
C ASP A 104 4.35 5.72 -6.80
N ILE A 105 3.74 4.53 -6.89
CA ILE A 105 4.33 3.27 -6.38
C ILE A 105 5.64 2.90 -7.07
N LEU A 106 5.88 3.35 -8.30
CA LEU A 106 7.12 3.07 -9.03
C LEU A 106 8.31 3.91 -8.54
N ARG A 107 8.08 4.90 -7.67
CA ARG A 107 9.09 5.85 -7.19
C ARG A 107 9.34 5.78 -5.68
N GLN A 108 8.84 4.74 -5.02
CA GLN A 108 8.98 4.59 -3.57
C GLN A 108 10.14 3.66 -3.19
N ASN A 109 10.52 3.73 -1.91
CA ASN A 109 11.54 2.85 -1.34
C ASN A 109 10.88 1.80 -0.42
N TYR A 110 10.97 0.54 -0.81
CA TYR A 110 10.41 -0.61 -0.11
C TYR A 110 11.45 -1.44 0.66
N SER A 111 12.70 -0.96 0.77
CA SER A 111 13.81 -1.72 1.38
C SER A 111 13.60 -2.07 2.86
N SER A 112 12.68 -1.40 3.55
CA SER A 112 12.33 -1.68 4.94
C SER A 112 11.13 -2.63 5.09
N ALA A 113 10.50 -3.07 3.99
CA ALA A 113 9.31 -3.91 4.04
C ALA A 113 9.61 -5.29 4.64
N ASN A 114 8.67 -5.78 5.44
CA ASN A 114 8.55 -7.18 5.85
C ASN A 114 7.49 -7.89 5.01
N LEU A 115 6.44 -7.17 4.63
CA LEU A 115 5.37 -7.65 3.76
C LEU A 115 5.00 -6.57 2.74
N ILE A 116 4.79 -6.99 1.49
CA ILE A 116 4.15 -6.19 0.43
C ILE A 116 2.83 -6.87 0.07
N THR A 117 1.77 -6.09 -0.08
CA THR A 117 0.51 -6.51 -0.72
C THR A 117 0.30 -5.72 -2.02
N VAL A 118 -0.29 -6.37 -3.02
CA VAL A 118 -0.54 -5.75 -4.31
C VAL A 118 -1.75 -6.36 -5.01
N TYR A 119 -2.61 -5.50 -5.55
CA TYR A 119 -3.70 -5.88 -6.45
C TYR A 119 -3.72 -4.94 -7.65
N LEU A 120 -2.91 -5.25 -8.64
CA LEU A 120 -2.74 -4.46 -9.87
C LEU A 120 -2.90 -5.36 -11.10
N LEU A 121 -3.03 -4.73 -12.27
CA LEU A 121 -3.10 -5.44 -13.55
C LEU A 121 -1.74 -6.10 -13.91
N PRO A 122 -1.73 -7.14 -14.77
CA PRO A 122 -0.50 -7.85 -15.15
C PRO A 122 0.61 -6.93 -15.66
N ASP A 123 0.30 -5.98 -16.56
CA ASP A 123 1.29 -5.06 -17.12
C ASP A 123 1.90 -4.14 -16.05
N SER A 124 1.12 -3.77 -15.06
CA SER A 124 1.57 -2.96 -13.92
C SER A 124 2.51 -3.76 -13.01
N ASN A 125 2.19 -5.03 -12.79
CA ASN A 125 3.05 -5.93 -12.03
C ASN A 125 4.40 -6.19 -12.73
N ILE A 126 4.44 -6.21 -14.07
CA ILE A 126 5.69 -6.27 -14.85
C ILE A 126 6.55 -5.02 -14.61
N LYS A 127 5.95 -3.82 -14.60
CA LYS A 127 6.67 -2.57 -14.31
C LYS A 127 7.20 -2.53 -12.86
N LEU A 128 6.45 -3.09 -11.92
CA LEU A 128 6.78 -3.12 -10.50
C LEU A 128 7.90 -4.12 -10.18
N GLN A 129 7.97 -5.24 -10.88
CA GLN A 129 8.92 -6.32 -10.61
C GLN A 129 10.37 -5.86 -10.44
N PRO A 130 11.01 -5.12 -11.38
CA PRO A 130 12.42 -4.73 -11.24
C PRO A 130 12.67 -3.81 -10.03
N ILE A 131 11.68 -3.03 -9.62
CA ILE A 131 11.78 -2.15 -8.46
C ILE A 131 11.83 -2.98 -7.18
N LEU A 132 10.94 -3.97 -7.04
CA LEU A 132 10.91 -4.88 -5.92
C LEU A 132 12.18 -5.76 -5.88
N GLU A 133 12.67 -6.22 -7.03
CA GLU A 133 13.91 -6.99 -7.13
C GLU A 133 15.13 -6.24 -6.61
N ALA A 134 15.23 -4.95 -6.94
CA ALA A 134 16.36 -4.12 -6.53
C ALA A 134 16.34 -3.75 -5.04
N GLN A 135 15.16 -3.73 -4.41
CA GLN A 135 14.99 -3.13 -3.09
C GLN A 135 14.70 -4.12 -1.97
N LEU A 136 13.96 -5.22 -2.27
CA LEU A 136 13.51 -6.12 -1.22
C LEU A 136 14.65 -6.97 -0.65
N LYS A 137 14.69 -7.06 0.67
CA LYS A 137 15.67 -7.88 1.38
C LYS A 137 15.27 -9.36 1.36
N PRO A 138 16.25 -10.28 1.51
CA PRO A 138 15.95 -11.68 1.74
C PRO A 138 14.97 -11.88 2.91
N GLY A 139 13.96 -12.72 2.68
CA GLY A 139 12.88 -12.98 3.65
C GLY A 139 11.69 -12.01 3.57
N THR A 140 11.74 -10.94 2.75
CA THR A 140 10.56 -10.12 2.50
C THR A 140 9.50 -10.93 1.76
N ARG A 141 8.26 -10.90 2.27
CA ARG A 141 7.12 -11.59 1.66
C ARG A 141 6.35 -10.64 0.76
N VAL A 142 5.87 -11.16 -0.38
CA VAL A 142 4.97 -10.42 -1.28
C VAL A 142 3.74 -11.27 -1.52
N VAL A 143 2.56 -10.70 -1.33
CA VAL A 143 1.27 -11.34 -1.62
C VAL A 143 0.58 -10.55 -2.71
N ALA A 144 0.43 -11.16 -3.87
CA ALA A 144 -0.29 -10.60 -4.99
C ALA A 144 -1.68 -11.24 -5.14
N HIS A 145 -2.67 -10.41 -5.43
CA HIS A 145 -4.07 -10.81 -5.57
C HIS A 145 -4.44 -10.91 -7.05
N ASP A 146 -5.01 -12.03 -7.46
CA ASP A 146 -5.48 -12.43 -8.80
C ASP A 146 -4.43 -12.39 -9.92
N PHE A 147 -3.44 -11.53 -9.85
CA PHE A 147 -2.39 -11.40 -10.87
C PHE A 147 -1.00 -11.52 -10.24
N GLY A 148 -0.19 -12.43 -10.76
CA GLY A 148 1.20 -12.64 -10.30
C GLY A 148 2.12 -11.47 -10.60
N ILE A 149 3.33 -11.50 -10.01
CA ILE A 149 4.37 -10.48 -10.23
C ILE A 149 5.22 -10.90 -11.43
N GLY A 150 4.92 -10.35 -12.59
CA GLY A 150 5.70 -10.53 -13.80
C GLY A 150 6.14 -11.98 -14.05
N THR A 151 7.45 -12.24 -14.01
CA THR A 151 8.04 -13.58 -14.25
C THR A 151 8.35 -14.35 -12.96
N TRP A 152 7.99 -13.82 -11.78
CA TRP A 152 8.29 -14.49 -10.52
C TRP A 152 7.51 -15.81 -10.38
N THR A 153 8.21 -16.84 -9.92
CA THR A 153 7.57 -18.10 -9.53
C THR A 153 7.08 -18.00 -8.09
N PRO A 154 5.78 -18.15 -7.81
CA PRO A 154 5.27 -18.08 -6.45
C PRO A 154 5.76 -19.27 -5.63
N LEU A 155 6.09 -19.03 -4.36
CA LEU A 155 6.32 -20.09 -3.38
C LEU A 155 5.03 -20.90 -3.14
N LYS A 156 3.89 -20.21 -3.14
CA LYS A 156 2.58 -20.83 -2.93
C LYS A 156 1.51 -20.07 -3.71
N THR A 157 0.61 -20.83 -4.33
CA THR A 157 -0.64 -20.31 -4.91
C THR A 157 -1.80 -20.81 -4.06
N ILE A 158 -2.70 -19.91 -3.67
CA ILE A 158 -3.87 -20.19 -2.82
C ILE A 158 -5.11 -19.76 -3.60
N THR A 159 -5.96 -20.72 -3.93
CA THR A 159 -7.26 -20.43 -4.55
C THR A 159 -8.33 -20.35 -3.46
N ILE A 160 -9.10 -19.28 -3.49
CA ILE A 160 -10.27 -19.04 -2.64
C ILE A 160 -11.47 -19.14 -3.56
N PRO A 161 -12.25 -20.24 -3.49
CA PRO A 161 -13.29 -20.52 -4.49
C PRO A 161 -14.49 -19.57 -4.40
N ASP A 162 -14.72 -18.97 -3.22
CA ASP A 162 -15.82 -18.07 -2.96
C ASP A 162 -15.40 -17.03 -1.91
N ASP A 163 -15.55 -15.75 -2.23
CA ASP A 163 -15.28 -14.60 -1.34
C ASP A 163 -16.45 -14.30 -0.38
N GLY A 164 -17.56 -15.03 -0.51
CA GLY A 164 -18.83 -14.80 0.17
C GLY A 164 -19.85 -14.05 -0.70
N GLU A 165 -19.44 -13.61 -1.90
CA GLU A 165 -20.28 -12.93 -2.91
C GLU A 165 -20.35 -13.70 -4.23
N GLY A 166 -19.84 -14.95 -4.25
CA GLY A 166 -19.88 -15.86 -5.40
C GLY A 166 -18.73 -15.65 -6.40
N ARG A 167 -17.63 -15.01 -5.99
CA ARG A 167 -16.43 -14.83 -6.84
C ARG A 167 -15.25 -15.61 -6.29
N SER A 168 -14.48 -16.20 -7.22
CA SER A 168 -13.24 -16.86 -6.86
C SER A 168 -12.06 -15.90 -6.98
N HIS A 169 -11.06 -16.07 -6.11
CA HIS A 169 -9.82 -15.29 -6.10
C HIS A 169 -8.62 -16.20 -5.99
N THR A 170 -7.47 -15.69 -6.44
CA THR A 170 -6.18 -16.38 -6.35
C THR A 170 -5.16 -15.49 -5.66
N LEU A 171 -4.48 -16.01 -4.64
CA LEU A 171 -3.38 -15.32 -3.99
C LEU A 171 -2.06 -16.00 -4.36
N PHE A 172 -1.08 -15.20 -4.72
CA PHE A 172 0.27 -15.64 -5.04
C PHE A 172 1.23 -15.14 -3.94
N LEU A 173 1.82 -16.07 -3.20
CA LEU A 173 2.82 -15.76 -2.18
C LEU A 173 4.22 -15.94 -2.74
N TYR A 174 5.06 -14.94 -2.56
CA TYR A 174 6.49 -14.93 -2.89
C TYR A 174 7.32 -14.63 -1.64
N ILE A 175 8.57 -15.12 -1.61
CA ILE A 175 9.61 -14.75 -0.64
C ILE A 175 10.85 -14.35 -1.43
N ARG A 176 11.40 -13.17 -1.09
CA ARG A 176 12.64 -12.65 -1.67
C ARG A 176 13.84 -13.04 -0.84
#